data_cf1474a5e9b2058886ee90faa4e30ff5
#
_entry.id   cf1474a5e9b2058886ee90faa4e30ff5
#
_cell.length_a   1.000
_cell.length_b   1.000
_cell.length_c   1.000
_cell.angle_alpha   90.00
_cell.angle_beta   90.00
_cell.angle_gamma   90.00
#
_symmetry.space_group_name_H-M   'P 1'
#
loop_
_entity.id
_entity.type
_entity.pdbx_description
1 polymer ?
#
loop_
_entity_poly.entity_id
_entity_poly.type
_entity_poly.pdbx_seq_one_letter_code
_entity_poly.pdbx_strand_id
1 'polypeptide(L)'
;RCRIENRTDETKYMYWWSNIAVPETPGTRVIVPADQSFLSFYNADHYILDKTEIPLSGGVDVSYPAHIPSSRDFFYQIPKTSPKWIASANEEGYGLLQCSTRRLFGRKMFVWGMGQGGRHWNEWLSEKGSAYIEIQAGLAHTQLEHIPMAGRTVWEWQEAYTLLKGDPKVLHGEYGEAVRAVRDCMKQRVGDPDEMHFPADETV
;
A
#
# COMPACT_ATOMS: atom_id res chain seq x y z
N ARG A 1 -7.27 -11.23 10.54
CA ARG A 1 -7.46 -12.41 9.65
C ARG A 1 -8.70 -12.22 8.81
N CYS A 2 -8.61 -12.49 7.51
CA CYS A 2 -9.73 -12.53 6.59
C CYS A 2 -9.87 -13.95 6.02
N ARG A 3 -11.13 -14.38 5.85
CA ARG A 3 -11.47 -15.66 5.25
C ARG A 3 -12.64 -15.46 4.30
N ILE A 4 -12.48 -15.88 3.05
CA ILE A 4 -13.53 -15.91 2.05
C ILE A 4 -13.73 -17.36 1.61
N GLU A 5 -14.98 -17.77 1.54
CA GLU A 5 -15.37 -19.11 1.10
C GLU A 5 -16.36 -19.05 -0.06
N ASN A 6 -16.00 -19.67 -1.18
CA ASN A 6 -16.93 -19.90 -2.27
C ASN A 6 -17.67 -21.24 -2.05
N ARG A 7 -18.89 -21.16 -1.53
CA ARG A 7 -19.73 -22.34 -1.23
C ARG A 7 -20.50 -22.88 -2.42
N THR A 8 -20.39 -22.25 -3.59
CA THR A 8 -21.03 -22.72 -4.81
C THR A 8 -20.13 -23.69 -5.56
N ASP A 9 -20.65 -24.38 -6.56
CA ASP A 9 -19.86 -25.24 -7.45
C ASP A 9 -19.21 -24.46 -8.60
N GLU A 10 -19.61 -23.20 -8.78
CA GLU A 10 -19.16 -22.34 -9.87
C GLU A 10 -18.00 -21.45 -9.43
N THR A 11 -17.17 -21.04 -10.40
CA THR A 11 -16.19 -19.97 -10.19
C THR A 11 -16.89 -18.63 -9.93
N LYS A 12 -16.48 -17.92 -8.87
CA LYS A 12 -16.91 -16.56 -8.56
C LYS A 12 -15.72 -15.61 -8.63
N TYR A 13 -15.97 -14.38 -9.09
CA TYR A 13 -14.92 -13.38 -9.16
C TYR A 13 -14.85 -12.60 -7.85
N MET A 14 -13.66 -12.62 -7.22
CA MET A 14 -13.40 -11.97 -5.95
C MET A 14 -12.73 -10.62 -6.15
N TYR A 15 -13.14 -9.68 -5.31
CA TYR A 15 -12.56 -8.35 -5.20
C TYR A 15 -12.40 -8.00 -3.73
N TRP A 16 -11.17 -7.66 -3.33
CA TRP A 16 -10.87 -7.25 -1.97
C TRP A 16 -9.71 -6.28 -1.94
N TRP A 17 -9.92 -5.17 -1.25
CA TRP A 17 -8.89 -4.20 -0.90
C TRP A 17 -9.17 -3.67 0.50
N SER A 18 -8.17 -3.72 1.40
CA SER A 18 -8.17 -2.96 2.64
C SER A 18 -7.62 -1.57 2.38
N ASN A 19 -8.06 -0.59 3.16
CA ASN A 19 -7.66 0.80 3.03
C ASN A 19 -7.42 1.41 4.40
N ILE A 20 -6.36 2.18 4.54
CA ILE A 20 -6.08 2.99 5.72
C ILE A 20 -5.58 4.37 5.28
N ALA A 21 -6.19 5.41 5.86
CA ALA A 21 -5.70 6.78 5.71
C ALA A 21 -4.51 7.00 6.65
N VAL A 22 -3.45 7.61 6.13
CA VAL A 22 -2.27 8.03 6.89
C VAL A 22 -2.02 9.52 6.67
N PRO A 23 -1.49 10.24 7.68
CA PRO A 23 -1.23 11.67 7.53
C PRO A 23 -0.31 11.98 6.35
N GLU A 24 -0.63 13.02 5.60
CA GLU A 24 0.21 13.62 4.58
C GLU A 24 0.81 14.91 5.12
N THR A 25 2.12 14.91 5.32
CA THR A 25 2.93 16.08 5.65
C THR A 25 3.92 16.35 4.50
N PRO A 26 4.57 17.51 4.44
CA PRO A 26 5.59 17.78 3.41
C PRO A 26 6.70 16.73 3.33
N GLY A 27 7.05 16.10 4.45
CA GLY A 27 8.07 15.06 4.52
C GLY A 27 7.53 13.64 4.58
N THR A 28 6.23 13.42 4.47
CA THR A 28 5.71 12.06 4.39
C THR A 28 6.33 11.31 3.23
N ARG A 29 6.93 10.14 3.50
CA ARG A 29 7.52 9.24 2.51
C ARG A 29 6.88 7.87 2.56
N VAL A 30 6.49 7.34 1.40
CA VAL A 30 5.98 5.96 1.27
C VAL A 30 7.11 5.05 0.77
N ILE A 31 7.32 3.95 1.48
CA ILE A 31 8.41 3.01 1.25
C ILE A 31 7.81 1.62 1.02
N VAL A 32 8.26 0.96 -0.05
CA VAL A 32 7.74 -0.34 -0.47
C VAL A 32 8.85 -1.13 -1.17
N PRO A 33 8.91 -2.47 -1.05
CA PRO A 33 9.96 -3.29 -1.67
C PRO A 33 9.63 -3.58 -3.15
N ALA A 34 9.50 -2.52 -3.94
CA ALA A 34 9.20 -2.59 -5.37
C ALA A 34 10.02 -1.57 -6.15
N ASP A 35 10.45 -1.95 -7.35
CA ASP A 35 11.18 -1.10 -8.28
C ASP A 35 10.26 -0.50 -9.35
N GLN A 36 9.02 -1.01 -9.46
CA GLN A 36 8.03 -0.60 -10.44
C GLN A 36 6.64 -0.49 -9.83
N SER A 37 5.82 0.36 -10.45
CA SER A 37 4.41 0.50 -10.16
C SER A 37 3.60 0.61 -11.46
N PHE A 38 2.35 0.16 -11.44
CA PHE A 38 1.37 0.70 -12.37
C PHE A 38 0.88 2.02 -11.79
N LEU A 39 0.91 3.04 -12.63
CA LEU A 39 0.41 4.38 -12.33
C LEU A 39 -0.92 4.57 -13.03
N SER A 40 -1.98 4.88 -12.28
CA SER A 40 -3.25 5.20 -12.90
C SER A 40 -3.69 6.62 -12.60
N PHE A 41 -4.28 7.25 -13.60
CA PHE A 41 -4.75 8.63 -13.55
C PHE A 41 -5.74 8.92 -14.67
N TYR A 42 -6.51 10.00 -14.52
CA TYR A 42 -7.36 10.52 -15.58
C TYR A 42 -6.58 11.55 -16.42
N ASN A 43 -6.67 11.40 -17.73
CA ASN A 43 -6.24 12.40 -18.70
C ASN A 43 -7.44 12.77 -19.58
N ALA A 44 -8.02 13.95 -19.34
CA ALA A 44 -9.31 14.33 -19.87
C ALA A 44 -10.38 13.26 -19.57
N ASP A 45 -10.94 12.63 -20.59
CA ASP A 45 -12.01 11.63 -20.47
C ASP A 45 -11.50 10.18 -20.43
N HIS A 46 -10.16 9.99 -20.38
CA HIS A 46 -9.56 8.67 -20.43
C HIS A 46 -8.91 8.30 -19.11
N TYR A 47 -9.22 7.10 -18.63
CA TYR A 47 -8.49 6.46 -17.53
C TYR A 47 -7.26 5.76 -18.11
N ILE A 48 -6.08 6.17 -17.65
CA ILE A 48 -4.80 5.66 -18.13
C ILE A 48 -4.20 4.77 -17.06
N LEU A 49 -3.67 3.63 -17.48
CA LEU A 49 -2.83 2.74 -16.69
C LEU A 49 -1.48 2.61 -17.40
N ASP A 50 -0.43 3.13 -16.79
CA ASP A 50 0.92 3.12 -17.34
C ASP A 50 1.91 2.52 -16.35
N LYS A 51 3.08 2.09 -16.82
CA LYS A 51 4.16 1.61 -15.96
C LYS A 51 5.11 2.75 -15.62
N THR A 52 5.54 2.78 -14.37
CA THR A 52 6.56 3.73 -13.91
C THR A 52 7.57 3.05 -12.99
N GLU A 53 8.75 3.60 -12.92
CA GLU A 53 9.80 3.18 -11.99
C GLU A 53 9.60 3.84 -10.61
N ILE A 54 10.08 3.18 -9.57
CA ILE A 54 10.05 3.63 -8.18
C ILE A 54 11.48 3.62 -7.64
N PRO A 55 11.91 4.65 -6.90
CA PRO A 55 11.14 5.82 -6.47
C PRO A 55 11.08 6.95 -7.51
N LEU A 56 11.87 6.91 -8.60
CA LEU A 56 11.98 7.98 -9.59
C LEU A 56 11.08 7.73 -10.79
N SER A 57 10.02 8.52 -10.92
CA SER A 57 9.12 8.54 -12.07
C SER A 57 9.36 9.81 -12.87
N GLY A 58 9.90 9.70 -14.10
CA GLY A 58 10.22 10.86 -14.92
C GLY A 58 11.18 11.86 -14.25
N GLY A 59 12.09 11.37 -13.41
CA GLY A 59 13.04 12.21 -12.67
C GLY A 59 12.50 12.81 -11.36
N VAL A 60 11.23 12.55 -11.02
CA VAL A 60 10.61 12.99 -9.75
C VAL A 60 10.57 11.83 -8.76
N ASP A 61 11.00 12.05 -7.53
CA ASP A 61 10.86 11.06 -6.45
C ASP A 61 9.39 11.01 -5.99
N VAL A 62 8.65 10.04 -6.50
CA VAL A 62 7.22 9.82 -6.20
C VAL A 62 6.98 9.03 -4.93
N SER A 63 8.03 8.65 -4.20
CA SER A 63 7.88 8.13 -2.84
C SER A 63 7.42 9.21 -1.85
N TYR A 64 7.55 10.49 -2.22
CA TYR A 64 7.00 11.63 -1.48
C TYR A 64 5.69 12.11 -2.11
N PRO A 65 4.53 11.92 -1.46
CA PRO A 65 3.24 12.44 -1.93
C PRO A 65 3.26 13.93 -2.27
N ALA A 66 4.01 14.73 -1.53
CA ALA A 66 4.18 16.16 -1.76
C ALA A 66 4.80 16.54 -3.12
N HIS A 67 5.44 15.59 -3.82
CA HIS A 67 5.98 15.81 -5.16
C HIS A 67 4.96 15.53 -6.29
N ILE A 68 3.79 15.02 -5.95
CA ILE A 68 2.81 14.54 -6.92
C ILE A 68 1.76 15.64 -7.16
N PRO A 69 1.63 16.17 -8.39
CA PRO A 69 0.80 17.35 -8.64
C PRO A 69 -0.71 17.08 -8.70
N SER A 70 -1.13 15.86 -9.05
CA SER A 70 -2.54 15.52 -9.24
C SER A 70 -2.87 14.15 -8.66
N SER A 71 -4.17 13.88 -8.44
CA SER A 71 -4.60 12.61 -7.87
C SER A 71 -4.15 11.43 -8.72
N ARG A 72 -3.58 10.43 -8.08
CA ARG A 72 -3.01 9.24 -8.72
C ARG A 72 -3.06 8.03 -7.82
N ASP A 73 -3.13 6.88 -8.47
CA ASP A 73 -2.93 5.57 -7.83
C ASP A 73 -1.59 5.00 -8.26
N PHE A 74 -0.83 4.51 -7.31
CA PHE A 74 0.39 3.74 -7.54
C PHE A 74 0.16 2.30 -7.06
N PHE A 75 0.02 1.36 -8.00
CA PHE A 75 -0.09 -0.06 -7.72
C PHE A 75 1.29 -0.71 -7.78
N TYR A 76 1.92 -0.87 -6.65
CA TYR A 76 3.31 -1.34 -6.54
C TYR A 76 3.46 -2.80 -6.94
N GLN A 77 4.43 -3.09 -7.80
CA GLN A 77 4.68 -4.43 -8.31
C GLN A 77 5.75 -5.12 -7.45
N ILE A 78 5.37 -5.55 -6.25
CA ILE A 78 6.26 -6.24 -5.33
C ILE A 78 6.59 -7.64 -5.88
N PRO A 79 7.89 -8.02 -6.02
CA PRO A 79 8.29 -9.34 -6.49
C PRO A 79 7.61 -10.47 -5.70
N LYS A 80 7.24 -11.56 -6.37
CA LYS A 80 6.53 -12.70 -5.73
C LYS A 80 7.31 -13.30 -4.55
N THR A 81 8.62 -13.28 -4.63
CA THR A 81 9.53 -13.81 -3.59
C THR A 81 9.75 -12.88 -2.41
N SER A 82 9.35 -11.61 -2.52
CA SER A 82 9.51 -10.62 -1.45
C SER A 82 8.33 -10.62 -0.50
N PRO A 83 8.55 -10.42 0.80
CA PRO A 83 7.47 -10.18 1.77
C PRO A 83 6.58 -9.01 1.32
N LYS A 84 5.29 -9.11 1.62
CA LYS A 84 4.28 -8.14 1.20
C LYS A 84 4.05 -7.09 2.28
N TRP A 85 4.61 -5.90 2.07
CA TRP A 85 4.48 -4.79 2.99
C TRP A 85 4.52 -3.43 2.27
N ILE A 86 4.04 -2.40 2.94
CA ILE A 86 4.13 -0.99 2.58
C ILE A 86 4.22 -0.17 3.87
N ALA A 87 4.98 0.89 3.87
CA ALA A 87 5.13 1.76 5.01
C ALA A 87 5.02 3.24 4.62
N SER A 88 4.58 4.06 5.56
CA SER A 88 4.65 5.51 5.49
C SER A 88 5.47 6.02 6.67
N ALA A 89 6.35 6.99 6.45
CA ALA A 89 7.17 7.63 7.46
C ALA A 89 6.98 9.14 7.39
N ASN A 90 6.88 9.80 8.56
CA ASN A 90 6.96 11.27 8.66
C ASN A 90 8.42 11.73 8.78
N GLU A 91 8.62 13.03 8.88
CA GLU A 91 9.95 13.68 8.97
C GLU A 91 10.78 13.20 10.17
N GLU A 92 10.12 12.72 11.22
CA GLU A 92 10.74 12.25 12.46
C GLU A 92 11.05 10.74 12.44
N GLY A 93 10.73 10.05 11.36
CA GLY A 93 10.94 8.61 11.22
C GLY A 93 9.88 7.73 11.89
N TYR A 94 8.70 8.29 12.16
CA TYR A 94 7.55 7.55 12.67
C TYR A 94 6.47 7.41 11.60
N GLY A 95 5.68 6.36 11.70
CA GLY A 95 4.55 6.17 10.81
C GLY A 95 3.92 4.80 10.90
N LEU A 96 3.28 4.39 9.81
CA LEU A 96 2.61 3.11 9.69
C LEU A 96 3.47 2.12 8.90
N LEU A 97 3.51 0.88 9.38
CA LEU A 97 3.95 -0.29 8.61
C LEU A 97 2.77 -1.27 8.50
N GLN A 98 2.35 -1.55 7.28
CA GLN A 98 1.37 -2.59 6.98
C GLN A 98 2.06 -3.75 6.26
N CYS A 99 1.83 -4.97 6.72
CA CYS A 99 2.30 -6.18 6.06
C CYS A 99 1.23 -7.27 6.06
N SER A 100 1.41 -8.30 5.24
CA SER A 100 0.44 -9.39 5.14
C SER A 100 1.07 -10.69 4.66
N THR A 101 0.36 -11.80 4.86
CA THR A 101 0.64 -13.06 4.17
C THR A 101 0.57 -12.91 2.66
N ARG A 102 1.26 -13.78 1.92
CA ARG A 102 1.49 -13.68 0.46
C ARG A 102 0.24 -13.59 -0.40
N ARG A 103 -0.88 -14.16 0.05
CA ARG A 103 -2.13 -14.10 -0.73
C ARG A 103 -2.60 -12.67 -0.98
N LEU A 104 -2.43 -11.80 -0.02
CA LEU A 104 -2.75 -10.39 -0.17
C LEU A 104 -1.53 -9.64 -0.72
N PHE A 105 -1.25 -9.80 -2.00
CA PHE A 105 0.02 -9.36 -2.60
C PHE A 105 0.00 -7.95 -3.19
N GLY A 106 -1.17 -7.41 -3.54
CA GLY A 106 -1.32 -6.06 -4.05
C GLY A 106 -1.00 -4.99 -2.99
N ARG A 107 -0.29 -3.96 -3.38
CA ARG A 107 -0.04 -2.76 -2.56
C ARG A 107 -0.26 -1.53 -3.38
N LYS A 108 -0.93 -0.55 -2.77
CA LYS A 108 -1.30 0.68 -3.43
C LYS A 108 -1.09 1.88 -2.53
N MET A 109 -0.64 2.97 -3.11
CA MET A 109 -0.77 4.32 -2.56
C MET A 109 -1.75 5.11 -3.42
N PHE A 110 -2.72 5.76 -2.80
CA PHE A 110 -3.51 6.81 -3.42
C PHE A 110 -3.11 8.16 -2.85
N VAL A 111 -2.96 9.15 -3.71
CA VAL A 111 -2.68 10.54 -3.34
C VAL A 111 -3.69 11.47 -4.01
N TRP A 112 -4.11 12.50 -3.29
CA TRP A 112 -4.94 13.57 -3.85
C TRP A 112 -4.13 14.51 -4.75
N GLY A 113 -2.84 14.63 -4.48
CA GLY A 113 -1.90 15.52 -5.17
C GLY A 113 -1.93 16.96 -4.67
N MET A 114 -0.87 17.69 -5.03
CA MET A 114 -0.61 19.05 -4.52
C MET A 114 -1.31 20.16 -5.31
N GLY A 115 -1.94 19.83 -6.45
CA GLY A 115 -2.70 20.79 -7.25
C GLY A 115 -3.99 21.23 -6.55
N GLN A 116 -4.59 22.30 -7.06
CA GLN A 116 -5.77 22.93 -6.45
C GLN A 116 -6.92 21.95 -6.19
N GLY A 117 -7.24 21.08 -7.16
CA GLY A 117 -8.32 20.08 -6.99
C GLY A 117 -8.02 19.08 -5.88
N GLY A 118 -6.78 18.57 -5.82
CA GLY A 118 -6.36 17.63 -4.77
C GLY A 118 -6.40 18.26 -3.38
N ARG A 119 -5.90 19.48 -3.24
CA ARG A 119 -5.94 20.22 -1.96
C ARG A 119 -7.38 20.51 -1.52
N HIS A 120 -8.25 20.87 -2.46
CA HIS A 120 -9.68 21.09 -2.16
C HIS A 120 -10.35 19.81 -1.63
N TRP A 121 -10.12 18.67 -2.27
CA TRP A 121 -10.65 17.38 -1.79
C TRP A 121 -10.08 16.99 -0.42
N ASN A 122 -8.77 17.16 -0.21
CA ASN A 122 -8.16 16.91 1.08
C ASN A 122 -8.75 17.80 2.19
N GLU A 123 -8.93 19.09 1.92
CA GLU A 123 -9.52 20.02 2.87
C GLU A 123 -10.98 19.68 3.21
N TRP A 124 -11.74 19.21 2.23
CA TRP A 124 -13.15 18.85 2.43
C TRP A 124 -13.32 17.51 3.15
N LEU A 125 -12.42 16.55 2.95
CA LEU A 125 -12.51 15.19 3.52
C LEU A 125 -11.70 15.01 4.80
N SER A 126 -10.92 16.00 5.21
CA SER A 126 -10.09 15.95 6.41
C SER A 126 -10.50 17.01 7.43
N GLU A 127 -9.97 16.90 8.64
CA GLU A 127 -10.04 18.00 9.61
C GLU A 127 -9.27 19.21 9.08
N LYS A 128 -9.73 20.40 9.46
CA LYS A 128 -9.12 21.66 9.02
C LYS A 128 -7.62 21.70 9.31
N GLY A 129 -6.83 21.90 8.27
CA GLY A 129 -5.37 21.98 8.33
C GLY A 129 -4.66 20.63 8.33
N SER A 130 -5.39 19.51 8.19
CA SER A 130 -4.83 18.19 7.96
C SER A 130 -4.94 17.76 6.51
N ALA A 131 -4.13 16.77 6.13
CA ALA A 131 -4.19 16.10 4.85
C ALA A 131 -3.84 14.61 5.02
N TYR A 132 -4.29 13.78 4.10
CA TYR A 132 -4.02 12.35 4.13
C TYR A 132 -3.77 11.78 2.74
N ILE A 133 -3.09 10.65 2.75
CA ILE A 133 -3.00 9.72 1.63
C ILE A 133 -3.58 8.37 2.06
N GLU A 134 -3.81 7.49 1.12
CA GLU A 134 -4.31 6.15 1.42
C GLU A 134 -3.26 5.10 1.11
N ILE A 135 -3.07 4.17 2.05
CA ILE A 135 -2.30 2.94 1.89
C ILE A 135 -3.28 1.78 1.83
N GLN A 136 -3.14 0.95 0.79
CA GLN A 136 -4.08 -0.11 0.52
C GLN A 136 -3.36 -1.43 0.24
N ALA A 137 -4.04 -2.54 0.57
CA ALA A 137 -3.58 -3.90 0.24
C ALA A 137 -4.72 -4.71 -0.40
N GLY A 138 -4.40 -5.48 -1.44
CA GLY A 138 -5.41 -6.17 -2.22
C GLY A 138 -5.01 -7.55 -2.73
N LEU A 139 -6.00 -8.29 -3.19
CA LEU A 139 -5.83 -9.62 -3.78
C LEU A 139 -5.32 -9.58 -5.23
N ALA A 140 -5.32 -8.42 -5.87
CA ALA A 140 -4.98 -8.22 -7.28
C ALA A 140 -3.79 -7.27 -7.44
N HIS A 141 -3.22 -7.18 -8.65
CA HIS A 141 -2.17 -6.23 -8.97
C HIS A 141 -2.68 -4.80 -9.06
N THR A 142 -3.94 -4.64 -9.49
CA THR A 142 -4.63 -3.36 -9.58
C THR A 142 -6.07 -3.48 -9.10
N GLN A 143 -6.74 -2.36 -8.86
CA GLN A 143 -8.17 -2.32 -8.55
C GLN A 143 -9.07 -2.53 -9.80
N LEU A 144 -8.49 -2.69 -10.98
CA LEU A 144 -9.21 -2.98 -12.22
C LEU A 144 -9.43 -4.49 -12.43
N GLU A 145 -8.92 -5.33 -11.52
CA GLU A 145 -8.91 -6.78 -11.66
C GLU A 145 -9.83 -7.45 -10.64
N HIS A 146 -10.55 -8.47 -11.12
CA HIS A 146 -11.28 -9.42 -10.30
C HIS A 146 -10.61 -10.79 -10.42
N ILE A 147 -10.36 -11.43 -9.28
CA ILE A 147 -9.62 -12.68 -9.22
C ILE A 147 -10.60 -13.87 -9.22
N PRO A 148 -10.50 -14.81 -10.18
CA PRO A 148 -11.39 -15.96 -10.22
C PRO A 148 -11.10 -16.87 -9.02
N MET A 149 -12.14 -17.18 -8.25
CA MET A 149 -12.12 -18.10 -7.13
C MET A 149 -12.96 -19.33 -7.51
N ALA A 150 -12.31 -20.48 -7.65
CA ALA A 150 -12.98 -21.73 -8.01
C ALA A 150 -14.08 -22.09 -7.00
N GLY A 151 -15.06 -22.87 -7.46
CA GLY A 151 -16.10 -23.40 -6.59
C GLY A 151 -15.52 -24.27 -5.47
N ARG A 152 -16.19 -24.29 -4.32
CA ARG A 152 -15.82 -25.10 -3.14
C ARG A 152 -14.40 -24.81 -2.62
N THR A 153 -13.89 -23.57 -2.78
CA THR A 153 -12.57 -23.18 -2.28
C THR A 153 -12.67 -22.16 -1.15
N VAL A 154 -11.61 -22.12 -0.33
CA VAL A 154 -11.44 -21.15 0.76
C VAL A 154 -10.14 -20.39 0.54
N TRP A 155 -10.19 -19.08 0.70
CA TRP A 155 -9.03 -18.22 0.73
C TRP A 155 -8.90 -17.55 2.09
N GLU A 156 -7.70 -17.57 2.62
CA GLU A 156 -7.38 -16.92 3.89
C GLU A 156 -6.11 -16.09 3.75
N TRP A 157 -6.09 -14.98 4.49
CA TRP A 157 -4.91 -14.14 4.65
C TRP A 157 -4.97 -13.38 5.96
N GLN A 158 -3.84 -12.83 6.31
CA GLN A 158 -3.67 -12.03 7.50
C GLN A 158 -2.99 -10.71 7.15
N GLU A 159 -3.39 -9.66 7.83
CA GLU A 159 -2.79 -8.33 7.76
C GLU A 159 -2.34 -7.92 9.16
N ALA A 160 -1.17 -7.32 9.26
CA ALA A 160 -0.69 -6.67 10.46
C ALA A 160 -0.43 -5.19 10.18
N TYR A 161 -0.86 -4.37 11.10
CA TYR A 161 -0.63 -2.93 11.14
C TYR A 161 0.17 -2.63 12.40
N THR A 162 1.33 -2.00 12.25
CA THR A 162 2.20 -1.68 13.37
C THR A 162 2.88 -0.33 13.20
N LEU A 163 3.40 0.21 14.29
CA LEU A 163 4.20 1.43 14.27
C LEU A 163 5.50 1.19 13.51
N LEU A 164 5.74 1.99 12.46
CA LEU A 164 7.09 2.20 11.94
C LEU A 164 7.83 3.15 12.87
N LYS A 165 9.06 2.80 13.22
CA LYS A 165 10.00 3.69 13.89
C LYS A 165 11.40 3.39 13.38
N GLY A 166 12.05 4.38 12.80
CA GLY A 166 13.41 4.26 12.26
C GLY A 166 14.18 5.57 12.35
N ASP A 167 15.48 5.52 12.04
CA ASP A 167 16.30 6.72 11.91
C ASP A 167 15.78 7.55 10.72
N PRO A 168 15.35 8.81 10.94
CA PRO A 168 14.85 9.66 9.86
C PRO A 168 15.89 9.87 8.76
N LYS A 169 17.19 9.92 9.08
CA LYS A 169 18.25 10.07 8.07
C LYS A 169 18.32 8.87 7.12
N VAL A 170 18.04 7.68 7.63
CA VAL A 170 18.00 6.45 6.80
C VAL A 170 16.68 6.38 6.03
N LEU A 171 15.55 6.63 6.68
CA LEU A 171 14.22 6.53 6.05
C LEU A 171 14.02 7.59 4.96
N HIS A 172 14.70 8.74 5.05
CA HIS A 172 14.68 9.82 4.06
C HIS A 172 15.95 9.89 3.19
N GLY A 173 16.88 8.97 3.39
CA GLY A 173 18.10 8.83 2.59
C GLY A 173 17.90 8.05 1.29
N GLU A 174 18.88 7.25 0.92
CA GLU A 174 18.83 6.39 -0.25
C GLU A 174 17.69 5.37 -0.13
N TYR A 175 16.90 5.22 -1.22
CA TYR A 175 15.64 4.47 -1.17
C TYR A 175 15.82 2.99 -0.82
N GLY A 176 16.86 2.34 -1.36
CA GLY A 176 17.15 0.94 -1.05
C GLY A 176 17.58 0.73 0.42
N GLU A 177 18.22 1.75 1.03
CA GLU A 177 18.53 1.72 2.47
C GLU A 177 17.28 1.89 3.32
N ALA A 178 16.39 2.79 2.92
CA ALA A 178 15.09 2.93 3.56
C ALA A 178 14.27 1.63 3.48
N VAL A 179 14.25 0.97 2.33
CA VAL A 179 13.61 -0.35 2.14
C VAL A 179 14.20 -1.40 3.09
N ARG A 180 15.52 -1.43 3.25
CA ARG A 180 16.19 -2.36 4.19
C ARG A 180 15.80 -2.06 5.64
N ALA A 181 15.82 -0.80 6.05
CA ALA A 181 15.47 -0.37 7.40
C ALA A 181 14.02 -0.73 7.77
N VAL A 182 13.07 -0.49 6.86
CA VAL A 182 11.66 -0.86 7.07
C VAL A 182 11.49 -2.39 7.16
N ARG A 183 12.18 -3.15 6.30
CA ARG A 183 12.17 -4.62 6.37
C ARG A 183 12.70 -5.14 7.71
N ASP A 184 13.75 -4.54 8.24
CA ASP A 184 14.31 -4.94 9.53
C ASP A 184 13.38 -4.56 10.69
N CYS A 185 12.73 -3.40 10.63
CA CYS A 185 11.66 -3.02 11.56
C CYS A 185 10.50 -4.02 11.52
N MET A 186 10.06 -4.44 10.33
CA MET A 186 9.02 -5.46 10.16
C MET A 186 9.42 -6.79 10.83
N LYS A 187 10.61 -7.27 10.57
CA LYS A 187 11.12 -8.51 11.19
C LYS A 187 11.15 -8.45 12.72
N GLN A 188 11.52 -7.30 13.27
CA GLN A 188 11.57 -7.12 14.74
C GLN A 188 10.18 -7.07 15.37
N ARG A 189 9.18 -6.49 14.69
CA ARG A 189 7.85 -6.25 15.25
C ARG A 189 6.83 -7.33 14.94
N VAL A 190 6.93 -7.94 13.79
CA VAL A 190 5.95 -8.90 13.27
C VAL A 190 6.57 -10.27 13.00
N GLY A 191 7.86 -10.33 12.71
CA GLY A 191 8.54 -11.55 12.23
C GLY A 191 8.38 -11.71 10.72
N ASP A 192 8.32 -12.96 10.26
CA ASP A 192 7.96 -13.27 8.87
C ASP A 192 6.44 -13.17 8.72
N PRO A 193 5.92 -12.30 7.86
CA PRO A 193 4.48 -12.18 7.67
C PRO A 193 3.79 -13.48 7.20
N ASP A 194 4.51 -14.35 6.49
CA ASP A 194 3.97 -15.63 6.04
C ASP A 194 3.89 -16.68 7.18
N GLU A 195 4.59 -16.44 8.29
CA GLU A 195 4.57 -17.26 9.49
C GLU A 195 3.65 -16.71 10.59
N MET A 196 2.90 -15.64 10.30
CA MET A 196 1.92 -15.12 11.24
C MET A 196 0.89 -16.19 11.58
N HIS A 197 0.93 -16.70 12.81
CA HIS A 197 -0.05 -17.61 13.36
C HIS A 197 -0.98 -16.85 14.29
N PHE A 198 -2.28 -16.91 14.01
CA PHE A 198 -3.26 -16.57 15.04
C PHE A 198 -3.67 -17.84 15.77
N PRO A 199 -3.98 -17.75 17.08
CA PRO A 199 -4.54 -18.87 17.80
C PRO A 199 -5.70 -19.47 16.99
N ALA A 200 -5.77 -20.79 16.96
CA ALA A 200 -6.89 -21.49 16.34
C ALA A 200 -8.20 -20.96 16.96
N ASP A 201 -9.20 -20.75 16.12
CA ASP A 201 -10.47 -20.12 16.44
C ASP A 201 -10.95 -20.40 17.88
N GLU A 202 -10.87 -19.39 18.76
CA GLU A 202 -11.90 -19.26 19.78
C GLU A 202 -13.16 -18.83 19.02
N THR A 203 -13.99 -19.81 18.69
CA THR A 203 -15.31 -19.62 18.11
C THR A 203 -16.13 -18.72 19.03
N VAL A 204 -16.39 -17.49 18.56
CA VAL A 204 -17.45 -16.64 19.13
C VAL A 204 -18.80 -17.13 18.62
#